data_9e65735b047c20fe0b91344bd8c32811
#
_entry.id   9e65735b047c20fe0b91344bd8c32811
#
_cell.length_a   1.000
_cell.length_b   1.000
_cell.length_c   1.000
_cell.angle_alpha   90.00
_cell.angle_beta   90.00
_cell.angle_gamma   90.00
#
_symmetry.space_group_name_H-M   'P 1'
#
loop_
_entity.id
_entity.type
_entity.pdbx_description
1 polymer ?
#
loop_
_entity_poly.entity_id
_entity_poly.type
_entity_poly.pdbx_seq_one_letter_code
_entity_poly.pdbx_strand_id
1 'polypeptide(L)'
;MADTLKAMGLLLAGPLDPIGNFGTALNVWVDGALGTLWFIWIDSLNLEGLVVSYLDLARSRYSCRLFEDRPVEQSVVDAIVEAGRIAPSACNNHPTRVMVLDTPELLEKAAACQPRFARDGSIFGAPLIFLICSVTDDAWVRPYDQMNSSEIDTSIVCDQMMMEATEQGLGTCWVCHFKPEVAQEQFNLPKGVYPYHMLVCGYPADHITDPEHREARTIPLPDFLLK
;
A
#
# COMPACT_ATOMS: atom_id res chain seq x y z
N MET A 1 -0.26 13.38 10.62
CA MET A 1 -1.06 14.48 11.23
C MET A 1 -0.79 14.60 12.73
N ALA A 2 -0.91 13.56 13.54
CA ALA A 2 -0.60 13.61 14.97
C ALA A 2 0.84 14.07 15.26
N ASP A 3 1.82 13.61 14.49
CA ASP A 3 3.23 13.97 14.67
C ASP A 3 3.54 15.41 14.19
N THR A 4 2.85 15.89 13.16
CA THR A 4 2.99 17.27 12.70
C THR A 4 2.41 18.25 13.74
N LEU A 5 1.29 17.90 14.37
CA LEU A 5 0.69 18.68 15.43
C LEU A 5 1.55 18.64 16.71
N LYS A 6 2.17 17.49 17.01
CA LYS A 6 3.10 17.32 18.11
C LYS A 6 4.38 18.15 17.94
N ALA A 7 4.90 18.23 16.70
CA ALA A 7 6.04 19.09 16.36
C ALA A 7 5.71 20.59 16.49
N MET A 8 4.45 20.96 16.43
CA MET A 8 3.96 22.33 16.64
C MET A 8 3.58 22.62 18.11
N GLY A 9 3.80 21.68 19.05
CA GLY A 9 3.44 21.83 20.45
C GLY A 9 1.93 21.77 20.74
N LEU A 10 1.16 21.15 19.84
CA LEU A 10 -0.28 21.00 19.94
C LEU A 10 -0.64 19.62 20.50
N LEU A 11 -1.30 19.55 21.64
CA LEU A 11 -1.79 18.32 22.26
C LEU A 11 -3.31 18.20 22.06
N LEU A 12 -3.74 17.12 21.44
CA LEU A 12 -5.17 16.76 21.39
C LEU A 12 -5.55 16.11 22.73
N ALA A 13 -6.38 16.77 23.51
CA ALA A 13 -6.90 16.24 24.77
C ALA A 13 -8.41 15.96 24.63
N GLY A 14 -8.78 14.69 24.56
CA GLY A 14 -10.15 14.21 24.65
C GLY A 14 -10.37 12.89 23.90
N PRO A 15 -11.25 11.98 24.39
CA PRO A 15 -11.62 10.79 23.68
C PRO A 15 -12.48 11.16 22.44
N LEU A 16 -12.15 10.57 21.29
CA LEU A 16 -12.97 10.64 20.10
C LEU A 16 -14.31 9.94 20.35
N ASP A 17 -15.41 10.62 20.09
CA ASP A 17 -16.75 10.02 20.12
C ASP A 17 -16.88 9.02 18.97
N PRO A 18 -17.32 7.77 19.22
CA PRO A 18 -17.39 6.72 18.20
C PRO A 18 -18.45 6.95 17.10
N ILE A 19 -19.17 8.06 17.09
CA ILE A 19 -20.26 8.34 16.14
C ILE A 19 -19.95 9.54 15.21
N GLY A 20 -18.71 10.02 15.15
CA GLY A 20 -18.26 10.88 14.03
C GLY A 20 -18.95 12.23 13.85
N ASN A 21 -19.58 12.81 14.86
CA ASN A 21 -20.04 14.19 14.82
C ASN A 21 -18.90 15.14 15.18
N PHE A 22 -18.28 15.75 14.17
CA PHE A 22 -17.26 16.78 14.32
C PHE A 22 -17.87 18.11 14.73
N GLY A 23 -18.19 18.21 16.00
CA GLY A 23 -18.50 19.45 16.70
C GLY A 23 -17.59 19.62 17.90
N THR A 24 -16.28 19.33 17.76
CA THR A 24 -15.36 19.27 18.89
C THR A 24 -14.45 20.49 18.93
N ALA A 25 -14.46 21.17 20.08
CA ALA A 25 -13.50 22.20 20.39
C ALA A 25 -12.09 21.59 20.48
N LEU A 26 -11.16 22.02 19.63
CA LEU A 26 -9.75 21.70 19.72
C LEU A 26 -9.17 22.52 20.88
N ASN A 27 -8.84 21.89 22.01
CA ASN A 27 -8.11 22.55 23.10
C ASN A 27 -6.64 22.59 22.76
N VAL A 28 -6.16 23.76 22.39
CA VAL A 28 -4.73 24.00 22.14
C VAL A 28 -4.09 24.54 23.43
N TRP A 29 -3.17 23.76 24.01
CA TRP A 29 -2.31 24.25 25.08
C TRP A 29 -1.04 24.83 24.46
N VAL A 30 -0.79 26.11 24.70
CA VAL A 30 0.48 26.74 24.39
C VAL A 30 1.21 26.91 25.71
N ASP A 31 2.34 26.22 25.90
CA ASP A 31 3.18 26.36 27.04
C ASP A 31 3.98 27.68 26.92
N GLY A 32 3.58 28.65 27.70
CA GLY A 32 4.25 29.96 27.76
C GLY A 32 3.91 30.64 29.09
N ALA A 33 4.90 31.23 29.74
CA ALA A 33 4.97 31.70 31.10
C ALA A 33 3.98 32.81 31.56
N LEU A 34 2.86 33.01 30.86
CA LEU A 34 1.77 33.89 31.26
C LEU A 34 0.44 33.23 30.90
N GLY A 35 -0.24 32.64 31.85
CA GLY A 35 -1.49 31.89 31.73
C GLY A 35 -2.63 32.66 31.12
N THR A 36 -2.70 32.71 29.80
CA THR A 36 -3.85 33.18 29.04
C THR A 36 -4.35 32.06 28.17
N LEU A 37 -5.51 31.52 28.53
CA LEU A 37 -6.24 30.55 27.72
C LEU A 37 -6.81 31.26 26.50
N TRP A 38 -6.28 30.96 25.32
CA TRP A 38 -6.92 31.34 24.05
C TRP A 38 -7.75 30.18 23.57
N PHE A 39 -9.06 30.33 23.60
CA PHE A 39 -9.94 29.43 22.86
C PHE A 39 -9.96 29.91 21.41
N ILE A 40 -9.25 29.21 20.55
CA ILE A 40 -9.41 29.40 19.11
C ILE A 40 -10.61 28.53 18.71
N TRP A 41 -11.76 29.17 18.50
CA TRP A 41 -12.86 28.55 17.78
C TRP A 41 -12.43 28.41 16.33
N ILE A 42 -12.10 27.18 15.92
CA ILE A 42 -11.86 26.85 14.51
C ILE A 42 -13.21 26.46 13.91
N ASP A 43 -14.06 27.44 13.68
CA ASP A 43 -15.42 27.25 13.15
C ASP A 43 -15.44 26.98 11.64
N SER A 44 -14.28 26.84 11.00
CA SER A 44 -14.21 26.49 9.58
C SER A 44 -12.79 26.20 9.12
N LEU A 45 -12.04 25.32 9.78
CA LEU A 45 -11.10 24.55 9.02
C LEU A 45 -11.93 23.62 8.14
N ASN A 46 -12.01 23.96 6.86
CA ASN A 46 -12.58 23.10 5.86
C ASN A 46 -11.66 21.84 5.79
N LEU A 47 -11.88 20.88 6.69
CA LEU A 47 -11.19 19.61 6.75
C LEU A 47 -11.50 18.74 5.52
N GLU A 48 -12.48 19.13 4.71
CA GLU A 48 -12.81 18.48 3.44
C GLU A 48 -11.62 18.52 2.47
N GLY A 49 -10.71 19.51 2.59
CA GLY A 49 -9.47 19.57 1.80
C GLY A 49 -8.29 18.76 2.37
N LEU A 50 -8.41 18.19 3.58
CA LEU A 50 -7.36 17.43 4.25
C LEU A 50 -7.56 15.90 4.18
N VAL A 51 -8.76 15.46 3.83
CA VAL A 51 -9.07 14.05 3.63
C VAL A 51 -9.02 13.75 2.14
N VAL A 52 -7.96 13.11 1.69
CA VAL A 52 -7.88 12.60 0.31
C VAL A 52 -8.95 11.52 0.16
N SER A 53 -9.87 11.69 -0.80
CA SER A 53 -10.87 10.65 -1.05
C SER A 53 -10.20 9.39 -1.61
N TYR A 54 -10.79 8.21 -1.34
CA TYR A 54 -10.28 6.96 -1.94
C TYR A 54 -10.19 7.05 -3.47
N LEU A 55 -11.14 7.72 -4.11
CA LEU A 55 -11.12 7.88 -5.57
C LEU A 55 -9.94 8.74 -6.05
N ASP A 56 -9.61 9.80 -5.31
CA ASP A 56 -8.45 10.64 -5.63
C ASP A 56 -7.14 9.90 -5.38
N LEU A 57 -7.07 9.10 -4.30
CA LEU A 57 -5.95 8.21 -4.05
C LEU A 57 -5.79 7.20 -5.20
N ALA A 58 -6.87 6.54 -5.62
CA ALA A 58 -6.84 5.61 -6.74
C ALA A 58 -6.43 6.27 -8.07
N ARG A 59 -6.80 7.54 -8.28
CA ARG A 59 -6.35 8.34 -9.43
C ARG A 59 -4.88 8.75 -9.34
N SER A 60 -4.36 8.97 -8.15
CA SER A 60 -2.95 9.33 -7.97
C SER A 60 -2.00 8.15 -8.19
N ARG A 61 -2.44 6.92 -7.90
CA ARG A 61 -1.65 5.71 -8.09
C ARG A 61 -1.25 5.48 -9.56
N TYR A 62 0.00 5.17 -9.79
CA TYR A 62 0.52 4.76 -11.10
C TYR A 62 1.58 3.65 -10.97
N SER A 63 1.92 3.01 -12.09
CA SER A 63 2.98 1.99 -12.10
C SER A 63 4.36 2.65 -12.23
N CYS A 64 4.96 2.96 -11.07
CA CYS A 64 6.29 3.52 -10.94
C CYS A 64 7.35 2.48 -11.33
N ARG A 65 8.38 2.89 -12.08
CA ARG A 65 9.50 2.02 -12.52
C ARG A 65 10.85 2.69 -12.41
N LEU A 66 10.92 3.78 -11.68
CA LEU A 66 12.16 4.47 -11.32
C LEU A 66 12.01 4.98 -9.88
N PHE A 67 12.92 4.54 -9.03
CA PHE A 67 12.88 4.83 -7.60
C PHE A 67 14.13 5.56 -7.16
N GLU A 68 14.01 6.36 -6.09
CA GLU A 68 15.16 6.95 -5.40
C GLU A 68 15.98 5.85 -4.71
N ASP A 69 17.30 6.05 -4.63
CA ASP A 69 18.18 5.24 -3.80
C ASP A 69 18.05 5.67 -2.32
N ARG A 70 16.89 5.35 -1.76
CA ARG A 70 16.51 5.69 -0.39
C ARG A 70 15.72 4.54 0.22
N PRO A 71 16.11 4.05 1.42
CA PRO A 71 15.34 3.02 2.12
C PRO A 71 13.96 3.54 2.52
N VAL A 72 12.99 2.64 2.58
CA VAL A 72 11.65 2.92 3.11
C VAL A 72 11.67 2.74 4.63
N GLU A 73 11.10 3.68 5.36
CA GLU A 73 11.05 3.64 6.82
C GLU A 73 10.21 2.43 7.30
N GLN A 74 10.68 1.78 8.37
CA GLN A 74 10.03 0.57 8.90
C GLN A 74 8.55 0.79 9.25
N SER A 75 8.19 1.96 9.79
CA SER A 75 6.79 2.30 10.09
C SER A 75 5.89 2.32 8.85
N VAL A 76 6.43 2.70 7.70
CA VAL A 76 5.72 2.68 6.41
C VAL A 76 5.56 1.23 5.92
N VAL A 77 6.64 0.43 6.04
CA VAL A 77 6.58 -1.01 5.72
C VAL A 77 5.52 -1.71 6.58
N ASP A 78 5.50 -1.43 7.89
CA ASP A 78 4.55 -2.01 8.84
C ASP A 78 3.10 -1.63 8.49
N ALA A 79 2.83 -0.38 8.10
CA ALA A 79 1.51 0.07 7.67
C ALA A 79 1.03 -0.67 6.41
N ILE A 80 1.91 -0.84 5.42
CA ILE A 80 1.61 -1.57 4.18
C ILE A 80 1.31 -3.04 4.47
N VAL A 81 2.11 -3.67 5.34
CA VAL A 81 1.89 -5.08 5.76
C VAL A 81 0.57 -5.22 6.50
N GLU A 82 0.25 -4.28 7.41
CA GLU A 82 -1.03 -4.28 8.13
C GLU A 82 -2.22 -4.13 7.19
N ALA A 83 -2.16 -3.25 6.20
CA ALA A 83 -3.19 -3.13 5.17
C ALA A 83 -3.44 -4.45 4.44
N GLY A 84 -2.37 -5.17 4.08
CA GLY A 84 -2.49 -6.50 3.49
C GLY A 84 -3.05 -7.55 4.45
N ARG A 85 -2.67 -7.50 5.72
CA ARG A 85 -3.11 -8.44 6.75
C ARG A 85 -4.62 -8.38 7.02
N ILE A 86 -5.21 -7.17 6.97
CA ILE A 86 -6.64 -6.96 7.20
C ILE A 86 -7.49 -7.10 5.94
N ALA A 87 -6.87 -7.37 4.78
CA ALA A 87 -7.58 -7.54 3.51
C ALA A 87 -8.56 -8.73 3.60
N PRO A 88 -9.75 -8.62 2.98
CA PRO A 88 -10.70 -9.73 2.95
C PRO A 88 -10.19 -10.90 2.10
N SER A 89 -10.70 -12.10 2.36
CA SER A 89 -10.42 -13.29 1.58
C SER A 89 -11.66 -14.16 1.39
N ALA A 90 -11.65 -15.06 0.42
CA ALA A 90 -12.74 -16.00 0.21
C ALA A 90 -12.98 -16.83 1.47
N CYS A 91 -14.22 -16.88 1.94
CA CYS A 91 -14.64 -17.55 3.19
C CYS A 91 -13.85 -17.13 4.43
N ASN A 92 -13.14 -16.00 4.38
CA ASN A 92 -12.27 -15.52 5.46
C ASN A 92 -11.14 -16.51 5.82
N ASN A 93 -10.65 -17.26 4.85
CA ASN A 93 -9.62 -18.28 5.07
C ASN A 93 -8.20 -17.69 5.23
N HIS A 94 -7.95 -16.49 4.75
CA HIS A 94 -6.65 -15.78 4.82
C HIS A 94 -5.44 -16.64 4.36
N PRO A 95 -5.46 -17.20 3.13
CA PRO A 95 -4.39 -18.07 2.66
C PRO A 95 -3.11 -17.32 2.31
N THR A 96 -3.19 -15.98 2.18
CA THR A 96 -2.07 -15.14 1.72
C THR A 96 -0.96 -15.05 2.75
N ARG A 97 0.28 -15.09 2.28
CA ARG A 97 1.52 -14.86 3.05
C ARG A 97 2.38 -13.86 2.30
N VAL A 98 3.02 -12.97 3.02
CA VAL A 98 3.86 -11.91 2.45
C VAL A 98 5.28 -12.03 3.00
N MET A 99 6.27 -11.94 2.12
CA MET A 99 7.68 -11.82 2.48
C MET A 99 8.15 -10.42 2.12
N VAL A 100 8.76 -9.71 3.07
CA VAL A 100 9.38 -8.41 2.87
C VAL A 100 10.79 -8.61 2.36
N LEU A 101 11.14 -7.97 1.26
CA LEU A 101 12.45 -8.04 0.61
C LEU A 101 13.02 -6.61 0.59
N ASP A 102 13.87 -6.29 1.54
CA ASP A 102 14.42 -4.96 1.80
C ASP A 102 15.94 -4.95 2.03
N THR A 103 16.56 -6.14 1.96
CA THR A 103 18.01 -6.26 2.02
C THR A 103 18.59 -6.48 0.62
N PRO A 104 19.84 -6.04 0.35
CA PRO A 104 20.47 -6.24 -0.95
C PRO A 104 20.43 -7.70 -1.43
N GLU A 105 20.67 -8.66 -0.54
CA GLU A 105 20.61 -10.10 -0.86
C GLU A 105 19.22 -10.54 -1.32
N LEU A 106 18.17 -10.11 -0.63
CA LEU A 106 16.78 -10.48 -0.96
C LEU A 106 16.33 -9.80 -2.25
N LEU A 107 16.73 -8.55 -2.48
CA LEU A 107 16.44 -7.80 -3.69
C LEU A 107 17.13 -8.42 -4.92
N GLU A 108 18.38 -8.86 -4.81
CA GLU A 108 19.09 -9.58 -5.87
C GLU A 108 18.40 -10.91 -6.21
N LYS A 109 17.91 -11.65 -5.20
CA LYS A 109 17.12 -12.86 -5.41
C LYS A 109 15.80 -12.56 -6.17
N ALA A 110 15.13 -11.46 -5.85
CA ALA A 110 13.95 -11.03 -6.58
C ALA A 110 14.28 -10.65 -8.03
N ALA A 111 15.38 -9.93 -8.26
CA ALA A 111 15.88 -9.58 -9.59
C ALA A 111 16.21 -10.83 -10.43
N ALA A 112 16.73 -11.89 -9.82
CA ALA A 112 16.99 -13.15 -10.48
C ALA A 112 15.71 -13.85 -10.99
N CYS A 113 14.56 -13.61 -10.31
CA CYS A 113 13.27 -14.14 -10.74
C CYS A 113 12.73 -13.41 -11.99
N GLN A 114 13.17 -12.17 -12.22
CA GLN A 114 12.78 -11.34 -13.37
C GLN A 114 13.95 -10.53 -13.93
N PRO A 115 14.92 -11.19 -14.62
CA PRO A 115 16.14 -10.52 -15.09
C PRO A 115 15.89 -9.37 -16.07
N ARG A 116 14.76 -9.38 -16.80
CA ARG A 116 14.42 -8.32 -17.78
C ARG A 116 14.17 -6.96 -17.09
N PHE A 117 13.71 -6.97 -15.85
CA PHE A 117 13.41 -5.76 -15.07
C PHE A 117 14.50 -5.45 -14.04
N ALA A 118 15.56 -6.29 -14.00
CA ALA A 118 16.67 -6.09 -13.07
C ALA A 118 17.43 -4.80 -13.40
N ARG A 119 17.65 -3.98 -12.37
CA ARG A 119 18.46 -2.78 -12.39
C ARG A 119 19.06 -2.60 -11.00
N ASP A 120 20.34 -2.28 -10.93
CA ASP A 120 21.05 -1.94 -9.67
C ASP A 120 20.80 -2.95 -8.53
N GLY A 121 20.79 -4.25 -8.88
CA GLY A 121 20.60 -5.34 -7.91
C GLY A 121 19.15 -5.59 -7.46
N SER A 122 18.15 -4.92 -8.06
CA SER A 122 16.74 -5.10 -7.72
C SER A 122 15.84 -5.03 -8.96
N ILE A 123 14.54 -5.29 -8.81
CA ILE A 123 13.55 -5.03 -9.88
C ILE A 123 13.32 -3.52 -9.95
N PHE A 124 13.59 -2.92 -11.12
CA PHE A 124 13.53 -1.47 -11.39
C PHE A 124 14.43 -0.62 -10.48
N GLY A 125 15.39 -1.22 -9.75
CA GLY A 125 16.20 -0.52 -8.75
C GLY A 125 15.45 -0.14 -7.49
N ALA A 126 14.34 -0.79 -7.18
CA ALA A 126 13.53 -0.47 -6.01
C ALA A 126 14.19 -0.94 -4.71
N PRO A 127 14.07 -0.17 -3.62
CA PRO A 127 14.63 -0.52 -2.31
C PRO A 127 13.76 -1.51 -1.51
N LEU A 128 12.53 -1.77 -1.95
CA LEU A 128 11.57 -2.61 -1.24
C LEU A 128 10.71 -3.40 -2.23
N ILE A 129 10.55 -4.69 -1.97
CA ILE A 129 9.63 -5.57 -2.70
C ILE A 129 8.87 -6.44 -1.70
N PHE A 130 7.58 -6.60 -1.91
CA PHE A 130 6.78 -7.60 -1.21
C PHE A 130 6.53 -8.78 -2.15
N LEU A 131 7.02 -9.97 -1.78
CA LEU A 131 6.66 -11.21 -2.46
C LEU A 131 5.38 -11.75 -1.83
N ILE A 132 4.31 -11.81 -2.61
CA ILE A 132 2.97 -12.17 -2.16
C ILE A 132 2.66 -13.59 -2.61
N CYS A 133 2.48 -14.48 -1.65
CA CYS A 133 2.30 -15.92 -1.82
C CYS A 133 0.95 -16.37 -1.27
N SER A 134 0.51 -17.55 -1.64
CA SER A 134 -0.61 -18.24 -1.00
C SER A 134 -0.18 -19.61 -0.48
N VAL A 135 -0.72 -19.99 0.68
CA VAL A 135 -0.79 -21.39 1.11
C VAL A 135 -1.98 -22.00 0.36
N THR A 136 -1.71 -22.71 -0.73
CA THR A 136 -2.74 -23.12 -1.69
C THR A 136 -3.81 -24.05 -1.12
N ASP A 137 -3.44 -24.83 -0.11
CA ASP A 137 -4.34 -25.76 0.57
C ASP A 137 -5.29 -25.06 1.56
N ASP A 138 -4.94 -23.83 2.02
CA ASP A 138 -5.78 -23.01 2.90
C ASP A 138 -6.82 -22.20 2.10
N ALA A 139 -6.63 -22.05 0.78
CA ALA A 139 -7.50 -21.26 -0.07
C ALA A 139 -8.86 -21.95 -0.27
N TRP A 140 -9.91 -21.13 -0.40
CA TRP A 140 -11.23 -21.64 -0.72
C TRP A 140 -11.28 -22.24 -2.12
N VAL A 141 -11.92 -23.42 -2.24
CA VAL A 141 -12.15 -24.07 -3.52
C VAL A 141 -13.63 -24.01 -3.86
N ARG A 142 -13.95 -23.44 -5.02
CA ARG A 142 -15.33 -23.36 -5.49
C ARG A 142 -15.85 -24.75 -5.87
N PRO A 143 -16.97 -25.20 -5.30
CA PRO A 143 -17.42 -26.59 -5.46
C PRO A 143 -17.90 -26.94 -6.88
N TYR A 144 -18.26 -25.94 -7.68
CA TYR A 144 -18.86 -26.16 -9.01
C TYR A 144 -17.84 -26.53 -10.08
N ASP A 145 -16.65 -25.92 -10.05
CA ASP A 145 -15.62 -26.03 -11.08
C ASP A 145 -14.21 -26.18 -10.54
N GLN A 146 -14.10 -26.35 -9.22
CA GLN A 146 -12.82 -26.54 -8.51
C GLN A 146 -11.86 -25.35 -8.65
N MET A 147 -12.36 -24.15 -8.97
CA MET A 147 -11.54 -22.94 -8.97
C MET A 147 -11.03 -22.67 -7.57
N ASN A 148 -9.70 -22.59 -7.43
CA ASN A 148 -9.02 -22.25 -6.18
C ASN A 148 -8.85 -20.73 -6.08
N SER A 149 -9.15 -20.13 -4.92
CA SER A 149 -9.18 -18.68 -4.73
C SER A 149 -7.81 -18.04 -4.50
N SER A 150 -6.72 -18.81 -4.46
CA SER A 150 -5.37 -18.32 -4.13
C SER A 150 -4.97 -17.04 -4.89
N GLU A 151 -5.15 -17.04 -6.22
CA GLU A 151 -4.79 -15.89 -7.05
C GLU A 151 -5.71 -14.69 -6.78
N ILE A 152 -6.99 -14.93 -6.52
CA ILE A 152 -7.96 -13.88 -6.18
C ILE A 152 -7.58 -13.26 -4.83
N ASP A 153 -7.38 -14.08 -3.79
CA ASP A 153 -7.08 -13.61 -2.44
C ASP A 153 -5.74 -12.86 -2.39
N THR A 154 -4.71 -13.37 -3.08
CA THR A 154 -3.42 -12.68 -3.17
C THR A 154 -3.50 -11.37 -3.96
N SER A 155 -4.37 -11.28 -4.97
CA SER A 155 -4.62 -10.05 -5.73
C SER A 155 -5.30 -8.98 -4.88
N ILE A 156 -6.27 -9.34 -4.04
CA ILE A 156 -6.95 -8.44 -3.11
C ILE A 156 -5.93 -7.88 -2.11
N VAL A 157 -5.10 -8.74 -1.52
CA VAL A 157 -4.03 -8.32 -0.61
C VAL A 157 -3.03 -7.39 -1.30
N CYS A 158 -2.59 -7.73 -2.51
CA CYS A 158 -1.66 -6.91 -3.29
C CYS A 158 -2.23 -5.51 -3.59
N ASP A 159 -3.50 -5.44 -4.00
CA ASP A 159 -4.17 -4.16 -4.27
C ASP A 159 -4.26 -3.29 -3.02
N GLN A 160 -4.68 -3.87 -1.89
CA GLN A 160 -4.81 -3.14 -0.64
C GLN A 160 -3.45 -2.63 -0.12
N MET A 161 -2.39 -3.45 -0.21
CA MET A 161 -1.02 -3.04 0.09
C MET A 161 -0.53 -1.93 -0.86
N MET A 162 -0.84 -2.03 -2.14
CA MET A 162 -0.48 -1.03 -3.15
C MET A 162 -1.16 0.31 -2.89
N MET A 163 -2.41 0.30 -2.46
CA MET A 163 -3.15 1.53 -2.14
C MET A 163 -2.62 2.19 -0.86
N GLU A 164 -2.29 1.39 0.17
CA GLU A 164 -1.63 1.92 1.38
C GLU A 164 -0.26 2.52 1.06
N ALA A 165 0.57 1.82 0.26
CA ALA A 165 1.86 2.36 -0.16
C ALA A 165 1.71 3.69 -0.91
N THR A 166 0.66 3.84 -1.73
CA THR A 166 0.35 5.09 -2.43
C THR A 166 -0.06 6.20 -1.44
N GLU A 167 -0.82 5.88 -0.43
CA GLU A 167 -1.22 6.81 0.64
C GLU A 167 -0.01 7.30 1.44
N GLN A 168 0.96 6.42 1.67
CA GLN A 168 2.24 6.74 2.31
C GLN A 168 3.22 7.51 1.39
N GLY A 169 2.81 7.86 0.17
CA GLY A 169 3.61 8.62 -0.79
C GLY A 169 4.64 7.79 -1.57
N LEU A 170 4.55 6.46 -1.53
CA LEU A 170 5.41 5.59 -2.33
C LEU A 170 4.89 5.40 -3.76
N GLY A 171 5.83 5.29 -4.70
CA GLY A 171 5.59 4.72 -6.02
C GLY A 171 5.51 3.20 -5.94
N THR A 172 4.63 2.58 -6.73
CA THR A 172 4.44 1.14 -6.73
C THR A 172 4.39 0.57 -8.14
N CYS A 173 4.84 -0.68 -8.31
CA CYS A 173 4.58 -1.45 -9.52
C CYS A 173 4.22 -2.89 -9.15
N TRP A 174 3.03 -3.31 -9.54
CA TRP A 174 2.58 -4.70 -9.39
C TRP A 174 3.15 -5.55 -10.54
N VAL A 175 3.98 -6.54 -10.20
CA VAL A 175 4.69 -7.40 -11.15
C VAL A 175 4.20 -8.84 -11.00
N CYS A 176 3.52 -9.36 -12.04
CA CYS A 176 3.18 -10.77 -12.18
C CYS A 176 4.12 -11.49 -13.15
N HIS A 177 4.86 -10.75 -13.97
CA HIS A 177 5.78 -11.31 -14.95
C HIS A 177 7.13 -11.63 -14.33
N PHE A 178 7.20 -12.71 -13.58
CA PHE A 178 8.42 -13.32 -13.04
C PHE A 178 8.32 -14.85 -13.13
N LYS A 179 9.38 -15.57 -12.81
CA LYS A 179 9.44 -17.04 -12.83
C LYS A 179 9.11 -17.59 -11.43
N PRO A 180 7.89 -18.13 -11.20
CA PRO A 180 7.49 -18.61 -9.87
C PRO A 180 8.39 -19.72 -9.33
N GLU A 181 8.86 -20.64 -10.19
CA GLU A 181 9.74 -21.75 -9.80
C GLU A 181 11.09 -21.23 -9.29
N VAL A 182 11.63 -20.17 -9.94
CA VAL A 182 12.87 -19.53 -9.49
C VAL A 182 12.63 -18.84 -8.15
N ALA A 183 11.47 -18.20 -7.95
CA ALA A 183 11.14 -17.58 -6.67
C ALA A 183 11.01 -18.63 -5.55
N GLN A 184 10.39 -19.78 -5.83
CA GLN A 184 10.31 -20.88 -4.87
C GLN A 184 11.70 -21.36 -4.41
N GLU A 185 12.65 -21.48 -5.34
CA GLU A 185 14.04 -21.87 -5.04
C GLU A 185 14.80 -20.79 -4.30
N GLN A 186 14.79 -19.54 -4.82
CA GLN A 186 15.56 -18.42 -4.27
C GLN A 186 15.16 -18.07 -2.84
N PHE A 187 13.88 -18.17 -2.51
CA PHE A 187 13.34 -17.83 -1.19
C PHE A 187 13.08 -19.05 -0.30
N ASN A 188 13.44 -20.25 -0.75
CA ASN A 188 13.20 -21.52 -0.04
C ASN A 188 11.75 -21.63 0.47
N LEU A 189 10.78 -21.31 -0.39
CA LEU A 189 9.38 -21.33 0.01
C LEU A 189 8.95 -22.75 0.40
N PRO A 190 8.19 -22.89 1.50
CA PRO A 190 7.70 -24.19 1.93
C PRO A 190 6.82 -24.87 0.86
N LYS A 191 6.77 -26.19 0.85
CA LYS A 191 5.84 -26.93 0.00
C LYS A 191 4.39 -26.50 0.28
N GLY A 192 3.63 -26.24 -0.78
CA GLY A 192 2.25 -25.74 -0.68
C GLY A 192 2.15 -24.21 -0.62
N VAL A 193 3.27 -23.49 -0.51
CA VAL A 193 3.32 -22.04 -0.63
C VAL A 193 3.70 -21.67 -2.06
N TYR A 194 2.83 -20.95 -2.78
CA TYR A 194 3.07 -20.57 -4.16
C TYR A 194 3.12 -19.05 -4.31
N PRO A 195 4.15 -18.47 -4.98
CA PRO A 195 4.28 -17.03 -5.19
C PRO A 195 3.47 -16.58 -6.40
N TYR A 196 2.60 -15.57 -6.20
CA TYR A 196 1.71 -15.04 -7.23
C TYR A 196 2.14 -13.66 -7.72
N HIS A 197 2.57 -12.78 -6.81
CA HIS A 197 2.82 -11.37 -7.13
C HIS A 197 4.08 -10.87 -6.47
N MET A 198 4.72 -9.88 -7.11
CA MET A 198 5.70 -9.00 -6.48
C MET A 198 5.17 -7.56 -6.53
N LEU A 199 4.98 -6.95 -5.37
CA LEU A 199 4.69 -5.52 -5.27
C LEU A 199 6.00 -4.79 -5.04
N VAL A 200 6.45 -4.07 -6.06
CA VAL A 200 7.70 -3.29 -6.05
C VAL A 200 7.38 -1.89 -5.54
N CYS A 201 8.13 -1.40 -4.55
CA CYS A 201 7.86 -0.16 -3.84
C CYS A 201 9.12 0.66 -3.59
N GLY A 202 8.97 1.98 -3.48
CA GLY A 202 10.01 2.92 -3.10
C GLY A 202 9.56 4.35 -3.33
N TYR A 203 10.37 5.33 -2.93
CA TYR A 203 10.10 6.72 -3.25
C TYR A 203 10.27 6.94 -4.76
N PRO A 204 9.26 7.53 -5.45
CA PRO A 204 9.30 7.65 -6.90
C PRO A 204 10.33 8.68 -7.35
N ALA A 205 11.21 8.30 -8.28
CA ALA A 205 12.13 9.21 -8.98
C ALA A 205 11.62 9.57 -10.39
N ASP A 206 10.56 8.94 -10.86
CA ASP A 206 9.82 9.34 -12.05
C ASP A 206 8.62 10.22 -11.67
N HIS A 207 8.02 10.85 -12.67
CA HIS A 207 6.83 11.67 -12.47
C HIS A 207 5.59 10.96 -13.01
N ILE A 208 4.48 11.19 -12.35
CA ILE A 208 3.17 10.79 -12.84
C ILE A 208 2.99 11.36 -14.25
N THR A 209 2.67 10.48 -15.19
CA THR A 209 2.17 10.93 -16.50
C THR A 209 0.93 11.79 -16.28
N ASP A 210 0.83 12.90 -17.01
CA ASP A 210 -0.30 13.81 -17.00
C ASP A 210 -1.64 13.07 -16.78
N PRO A 211 -2.47 13.49 -15.81
CA PRO A 211 -3.77 12.89 -15.54
C PRO A 211 -4.66 12.78 -16.79
N GLU A 212 -4.64 13.78 -17.68
CA GLU A 212 -5.40 13.75 -18.94
C GLU A 212 -4.90 12.63 -19.88
N HIS A 213 -3.59 12.40 -19.93
CA HIS A 213 -3.02 11.32 -20.71
C HIS A 213 -3.38 9.93 -20.15
N ARG A 214 -3.52 9.82 -18.84
CA ARG A 214 -3.96 8.57 -18.18
C ARG A 214 -5.43 8.31 -18.45
N GLU A 215 -6.28 9.33 -18.33
CA GLU A 215 -7.71 9.23 -18.61
C GLU A 215 -7.96 8.79 -20.05
N ALA A 216 -7.23 9.35 -21.01
CA ALA A 216 -7.31 8.96 -22.43
C ALA A 216 -6.93 7.50 -22.71
N ARG A 217 -6.24 6.82 -21.78
CA ARG A 217 -5.86 5.40 -21.87
C ARG A 217 -6.74 4.49 -21.01
N THR A 218 -7.68 5.05 -20.29
CA THR A 218 -8.66 4.30 -19.49
C THR A 218 -9.83 3.92 -20.37
N ILE A 219 -10.40 2.74 -20.16
CA ILE A 219 -11.60 2.31 -20.89
C ILE A 219 -12.75 3.29 -20.63
N PRO A 220 -13.47 3.75 -21.67
CA PRO A 220 -14.62 4.63 -21.49
C PRO A 220 -15.71 3.97 -20.62
N LEU A 221 -16.35 4.76 -19.76
CA LEU A 221 -17.36 4.25 -18.84
C LEU A 221 -18.51 3.43 -19.52
N PRO A 222 -19.02 3.82 -20.70
CA PRO A 222 -20.03 3.00 -21.41
C PRO A 222 -19.54 1.61 -21.80
N ASP A 223 -18.22 1.46 -22.07
CA ASP A 223 -17.61 0.19 -22.47
C ASP A 223 -17.22 -0.67 -21.27
N PHE A 224 -17.02 -0.04 -20.11
CA PHE A 224 -16.75 -0.71 -18.84
C PHE A 224 -18.00 -1.37 -18.24
N LEU A 225 -19.19 -0.84 -18.52
CA LEU A 225 -20.46 -1.33 -18.00
C LEU A 225 -21.13 -2.30 -19.01
N LEU A 226 -21.36 -3.53 -18.58
CA LEU A 226 -22.26 -4.43 -19.30
C LEU A 226 -23.71 -3.99 -19.09
N LYS A 227 -24.47 -3.87 -20.20
CA LYS A 227 -25.89 -3.52 -20.20
C LYS A 227 -26.73 -4.75 -20.48
#